data_9a7749eb073550e25d22fe2b6132bd9d
#
_entry.id   9a7749eb073550e25d22fe2b6132bd9d
#
_cell.length_a   1.000
_cell.length_b   1.000
_cell.length_c   1.000
_cell.angle_alpha   90.00
_cell.angle_beta   90.00
_cell.angle_gamma   90.00
#
_symmetry.space_group_name_H-M   'P 1'
#
loop_
_entity.id
_entity.type
_entity.pdbx_description
1 polymer ?
#
loop_
_entity_poly.entity_id
_entity_poly.type
_entity_poly.pdbx_seq_one_letter_code
_entity_poly.pdbx_strand_id
1 'polypeptide(L)'
;MTVDRRHLELIADNGAQIVKLTSDGMQTVRNACLCGIDCFVWDIDALQYAIDENANAGCKSVAVSSSGRCSAYALFDEEDGTAVIRECAARRGCIPVLAYALLRASDCNSFLFRLPLDFPLSADSFTTRNNAMLLPLNADSESALKDIKNAYMGLTLG
;
A
#
# COMPACT_ATOMS: atom_id res chain seq x y z
N MET A 1 -2.15 -11.26 -1.97
CA MET A 1 -3.34 -11.53 -2.82
C MET A 1 -2.97 -11.20 -4.26
N THR A 2 -3.20 -12.14 -5.18
CA THR A 2 -2.98 -11.91 -6.62
C THR A 2 -4.32 -11.65 -7.30
N VAL A 3 -4.35 -10.63 -8.16
CA VAL A 3 -5.54 -10.21 -8.92
C VAL A 3 -5.18 -10.14 -10.40
N ASP A 4 -5.96 -10.76 -11.26
CA ASP A 4 -5.77 -10.65 -12.71
C ASP A 4 -6.18 -9.25 -13.20
N ARG A 5 -5.49 -8.77 -14.24
CA ARG A 5 -5.77 -7.49 -14.90
C ARG A 5 -7.27 -7.32 -15.22
N ARG A 6 -7.91 -8.36 -15.75
CA ARG A 6 -9.34 -8.33 -16.10
C ARG A 6 -10.25 -7.99 -14.91
N HIS A 7 -9.91 -8.43 -13.70
CA HIS A 7 -10.69 -8.10 -12.51
C HIS A 7 -10.54 -6.62 -12.12
N LEU A 8 -9.34 -6.05 -12.28
CA LEU A 8 -9.15 -4.61 -12.08
C LEU A 8 -9.91 -3.79 -13.13
N GLU A 9 -9.91 -4.24 -14.40
CA GLU A 9 -10.65 -3.59 -15.49
C GLU A 9 -12.16 -3.55 -15.22
N LEU A 10 -12.73 -4.61 -14.61
CA LEU A 10 -14.16 -4.67 -14.27
C LEU A 10 -14.58 -3.64 -13.20
N ILE A 11 -13.67 -3.27 -12.30
CA ILE A 11 -13.98 -2.33 -11.21
C ILE A 11 -13.41 -0.94 -11.44
N ALA A 12 -12.53 -0.76 -12.43
CA ALA A 12 -11.82 0.49 -12.66
C ALA A 12 -12.77 1.65 -12.97
N ASP A 13 -12.53 2.81 -12.33
CA ASP A 13 -13.27 4.05 -12.54
C ASP A 13 -12.30 5.19 -12.84
N ASN A 14 -12.51 5.92 -13.91
CA ASN A 14 -11.70 7.06 -14.34
C ASN A 14 -12.14 8.41 -13.70
N GLY A 15 -13.00 8.38 -12.73
CA GLY A 15 -13.59 9.57 -12.08
C GLY A 15 -12.64 10.40 -11.23
N ALA A 16 -11.35 10.02 -11.10
CA ALA A 16 -10.37 10.77 -10.34
C ALA A 16 -9.13 11.14 -11.19
N GLN A 17 -8.46 12.20 -10.79
CA GLN A 17 -7.24 12.67 -11.44
C GLN A 17 -6.02 11.88 -10.93
N ILE A 18 -5.22 11.32 -11.84
CA ILE A 18 -3.91 10.76 -11.50
C ILE A 18 -2.95 11.93 -11.22
N VAL A 19 -2.28 11.90 -10.08
CA VAL A 19 -1.36 12.94 -9.62
C VAL A 19 -0.02 12.34 -9.20
N LYS A 20 1.00 13.18 -9.05
CA LYS A 20 2.28 12.75 -8.46
C LYS A 20 2.06 12.40 -6.97
N LEU A 21 2.60 11.27 -6.52
CA LEU A 21 2.60 10.92 -5.10
C LEU A 21 3.52 11.88 -4.33
N THR A 22 3.03 12.37 -3.19
CA THR A 22 3.79 13.18 -2.23
C THR A 22 3.74 12.53 -0.86
N SER A 23 4.74 12.80 -0.01
CA SER A 23 4.78 12.29 1.37
C SER A 23 3.57 12.71 2.19
N ASP A 24 3.11 13.97 2.07
CA ASP A 24 1.88 14.45 2.72
C ASP A 24 0.63 13.70 2.24
N GLY A 25 0.51 13.49 0.93
CA GLY A 25 -0.60 12.73 0.34
C GLY A 25 -0.62 11.29 0.83
N MET A 26 0.55 10.64 0.82
CA MET A 26 0.75 9.28 1.31
C MET A 26 0.39 9.17 2.80
N GLN A 27 0.94 10.05 3.65
CA GLN A 27 0.66 10.06 5.09
C GLN A 27 -0.83 10.24 5.38
N THR A 28 -1.47 11.19 4.69
CA THR A 28 -2.90 11.48 4.88
C THR A 28 -3.79 10.27 4.56
N VAL A 29 -3.51 9.56 3.46
CA VAL A 29 -4.29 8.37 3.08
C VAL A 29 -3.95 7.21 4.00
N ARG A 30 -2.66 6.99 4.28
CA ARG A 30 -2.17 5.91 5.13
C ARG A 30 -2.78 5.98 6.53
N ASN A 31 -2.72 7.15 7.17
CA ASN A 31 -3.30 7.36 8.51
C ASN A 31 -4.81 7.11 8.53
N ALA A 32 -5.53 7.50 7.48
CA ALA A 32 -6.98 7.25 7.39
C ALA A 32 -7.31 5.77 7.20
N CYS A 33 -6.48 5.01 6.49
CA CYS A 33 -6.72 3.59 6.18
C CYS A 33 -6.24 2.65 7.27
N LEU A 34 -5.18 3.01 8.00
CA LEU A 34 -4.58 2.18 9.06
C LEU A 34 -5.07 2.56 10.47
N CYS A 35 -6.05 3.48 10.57
CA CYS A 35 -6.65 3.82 11.85
C CYS A 35 -7.28 2.57 12.51
N GLY A 36 -6.83 2.22 13.70
CA GLY A 36 -7.29 1.03 14.43
C GLY A 36 -6.59 -0.29 14.03
N ILE A 37 -5.60 -0.23 13.16
CA ILE A 37 -4.72 -1.35 12.83
C ILE A 37 -3.36 -1.12 13.49
N ASP A 38 -2.83 -2.12 14.17
CA ASP A 38 -1.46 -2.07 14.68
C ASP A 38 -0.49 -1.93 13.51
N CYS A 39 0.16 -0.79 13.37
CA CYS A 39 1.05 -0.51 12.26
C CYS A 39 2.21 0.38 12.66
N PHE A 40 3.29 0.33 11.88
CA PHE A 40 4.37 1.29 12.03
C PHE A 40 3.93 2.68 11.56
N VAL A 41 4.12 3.66 12.43
CA VAL A 41 3.89 5.07 12.10
C VAL A 41 5.17 5.62 11.48
N TRP A 42 5.08 6.03 10.24
CA TRP A 42 6.16 6.68 9.50
C TRP A 42 5.93 8.19 9.53
N ASP A 43 6.97 8.95 9.85
CA ASP A 43 6.94 10.40 9.70
C ASP A 43 7.06 10.83 8.21
N ILE A 44 6.90 12.11 7.96
CA ILE A 44 6.92 12.67 6.60
C ILE A 44 8.27 12.44 5.92
N ASP A 45 9.37 12.56 6.66
CA ASP A 45 10.72 12.42 6.12
C ASP A 45 10.99 10.96 5.72
N ALA A 46 10.58 10.00 6.56
CA ALA A 46 10.67 8.58 6.24
C ALA A 46 9.80 8.19 5.04
N LEU A 47 8.60 8.77 4.91
CA LEU A 47 7.74 8.54 3.75
C LEU A 47 8.32 9.16 2.47
N GLN A 48 8.93 10.36 2.56
CA GLN A 48 9.61 10.97 1.43
C GLN A 48 10.81 10.11 1.00
N TYR A 49 11.60 9.64 1.96
CA TYR A 49 12.73 8.74 1.69
C TYR A 49 12.26 7.46 0.96
N ALA A 50 11.16 6.84 1.42
CA ALA A 50 10.61 5.65 0.80
C ALA A 50 10.13 5.90 -0.65
N ILE A 51 9.53 7.07 -0.94
CA ILE A 51 9.13 7.46 -2.29
C ILE A 51 10.36 7.63 -3.19
N ASP A 52 11.39 8.32 -2.68
CA ASP A 52 12.61 8.60 -3.43
C ASP A 52 13.42 7.31 -3.68
N GLU A 53 13.52 6.43 -2.67
CA GLU A 53 14.18 5.13 -2.82
C GLU A 53 13.45 4.25 -3.83
N ASN A 54 12.12 4.18 -3.77
CA ASN A 54 11.31 3.47 -4.76
C ASN A 54 11.59 3.96 -6.18
N ALA A 55 11.66 5.28 -6.36
CA ALA A 55 11.98 5.89 -7.66
C ALA A 55 13.42 5.59 -8.11
N ASN A 56 14.40 5.68 -7.21
CA ASN A 56 15.81 5.39 -7.48
C ASN A 56 16.04 3.90 -7.84
N ALA A 57 15.25 3.00 -7.25
CA ALA A 57 15.26 1.58 -7.59
C ALA A 57 14.59 1.26 -8.95
N GLY A 58 14.07 2.27 -9.67
CA GLY A 58 13.34 2.11 -10.91
C GLY A 58 11.91 1.59 -10.75
N CYS A 59 11.42 1.53 -9.52
CA CYS A 59 10.04 1.14 -9.23
C CYS A 59 9.06 2.27 -9.52
N LYS A 60 7.79 1.94 -9.60
CA LYS A 60 6.72 2.86 -9.98
C LYS A 60 5.90 3.31 -8.77
N SER A 61 5.28 4.48 -8.88
CA SER A 61 4.28 4.96 -7.94
C SER A 61 3.10 5.55 -8.67
N VAL A 62 1.92 5.39 -8.10
CA VAL A 62 0.69 6.07 -8.55
C VAL A 62 -0.01 6.71 -7.37
N ALA A 63 -0.65 7.84 -7.61
CA ALA A 63 -1.57 8.45 -6.68
C ALA A 63 -2.77 9.02 -7.42
N VAL A 64 -3.91 9.02 -6.77
CA VAL A 64 -5.13 9.60 -7.30
C VAL A 64 -5.67 10.66 -6.35
N SER A 65 -6.15 11.74 -6.92
CA SER A 65 -6.74 12.86 -6.20
C SER A 65 -8.24 12.94 -6.49
N SER A 66 -9.01 13.11 -5.43
CA SER A 66 -10.43 13.44 -5.51
C SER A 66 -10.66 14.75 -4.75
N SER A 67 -11.30 15.73 -5.39
CA SER A 67 -11.54 17.06 -4.81
C SER A 67 -10.25 17.76 -4.29
N GLY A 68 -9.13 17.61 -5.02
CA GLY A 68 -7.87 18.24 -4.69
C GLY A 68 -7.08 17.62 -3.54
N ARG A 69 -7.52 16.45 -3.02
CA ARG A 69 -6.81 15.71 -1.96
C ARG A 69 -6.46 14.30 -2.43
N CYS A 70 -5.28 13.82 -2.03
CA CYS A 70 -4.91 12.43 -2.27
C CYS A 70 -5.93 11.50 -1.63
N SER A 71 -6.45 10.55 -2.41
CA SER A 71 -7.49 9.62 -1.99
C SER A 71 -7.06 8.16 -2.04
N ALA A 72 -6.06 7.84 -2.85
CA ALA A 72 -5.43 6.53 -2.89
C ALA A 72 -4.03 6.62 -3.50
N TYR A 73 -3.18 5.64 -3.19
CA TYR A 73 -1.85 5.50 -3.79
C TYR A 73 -1.40 4.05 -3.82
N ALA A 74 -0.39 3.77 -4.63
CA ALA A 74 0.37 2.52 -4.59
C ALA A 74 1.84 2.76 -4.95
N LEU A 75 2.72 1.99 -4.31
CA LEU A 75 4.13 1.80 -4.64
C LEU A 75 4.31 0.36 -5.15
N PHE A 76 4.94 0.18 -6.31
CA PHE A 76 5.06 -1.14 -6.92
C PHE A 76 6.26 -1.25 -7.86
N ASP A 77 6.69 -2.45 -8.09
CA ASP A 77 7.61 -2.84 -9.16
C ASP A 77 6.97 -3.83 -10.12
N GLU A 78 7.67 -4.18 -11.18
CA GLU A 78 7.20 -5.11 -12.19
C GLU A 78 8.23 -6.23 -12.37
N GLU A 79 7.79 -7.46 -12.11
CA GLU A 79 8.59 -8.66 -12.21
C GLU A 79 7.81 -9.72 -13.03
N ASP A 80 8.41 -10.23 -14.09
CA ASP A 80 7.85 -11.34 -14.89
C ASP A 80 6.38 -11.17 -15.28
N GLY A 81 5.99 -9.95 -15.70
CA GLY A 81 4.61 -9.64 -16.11
C GLY A 81 3.62 -9.49 -14.96
N THR A 82 4.12 -9.41 -13.73
CA THR A 82 3.35 -9.17 -12.51
C THR A 82 3.73 -7.83 -11.89
N ALA A 83 2.76 -6.96 -11.61
CA ALA A 83 2.97 -5.78 -10.79
C ALA A 83 2.91 -6.17 -9.31
N VAL A 84 4.05 -6.09 -8.63
CA VAL A 84 4.16 -6.38 -7.20
C VAL A 84 3.91 -5.12 -6.40
N ILE A 85 2.71 -5.01 -5.84
CA ILE A 85 2.28 -3.85 -5.04
C ILE A 85 2.89 -3.99 -3.65
N ARG A 86 3.96 -3.24 -3.40
CA ARG A 86 4.70 -3.26 -2.13
C ARG A 86 3.90 -2.61 -1.01
N GLU A 87 3.29 -1.48 -1.30
CA GLU A 87 2.35 -0.81 -0.42
C GLU A 87 1.27 -0.12 -1.24
N CYS A 88 0.04 -0.14 -0.75
CA CYS A 88 -1.04 0.67 -1.26
C CYS A 88 -2.03 1.02 -0.14
N ALA A 89 -2.70 2.15 -0.31
CA ALA A 89 -3.84 2.51 0.51
C ALA A 89 -4.87 3.27 -0.33
N ALA A 90 -6.14 3.04 -0.03
CA ALA A 90 -7.24 3.72 -0.67
C ALA A 90 -8.32 4.05 0.37
N ARG A 91 -8.77 5.29 0.41
CA ARG A 91 -9.92 5.67 1.22
C ARG A 91 -11.15 4.89 0.78
N ARG A 92 -12.12 4.78 1.67
CA ARG A 92 -13.39 4.09 1.40
C ARG A 92 -14.00 4.58 0.08
N GLY A 93 -14.32 3.66 -0.81
CA GLY A 93 -14.88 3.95 -2.14
C GLY A 93 -13.85 4.36 -3.21
N CYS A 94 -12.55 4.47 -2.87
CA CYS A 94 -11.51 4.88 -3.82
C CYS A 94 -10.72 3.70 -4.44
N ILE A 95 -11.09 2.47 -4.16
CA ILE A 95 -10.48 1.28 -4.78
C ILE A 95 -10.66 1.29 -6.31
N PRO A 96 -11.84 1.62 -6.88
CA PRO A 96 -12.01 1.65 -8.34
C PRO A 96 -11.09 2.65 -9.05
N VAL A 97 -10.88 3.84 -8.46
CA VAL A 97 -9.98 4.84 -9.06
C VAL A 97 -8.50 4.47 -8.90
N LEU A 98 -8.13 3.76 -7.82
CA LEU A 98 -6.79 3.18 -7.69
C LEU A 98 -6.55 2.08 -8.72
N ALA A 99 -7.53 1.20 -8.95
CA ALA A 99 -7.47 0.18 -9.99
C ALA A 99 -7.24 0.81 -11.37
N TYR A 100 -7.97 1.87 -11.70
CA TYR A 100 -7.75 2.62 -12.94
C TYR A 100 -6.33 3.17 -13.04
N ALA A 101 -5.81 3.80 -11.98
CA ALA A 101 -4.46 4.35 -11.98
C ALA A 101 -3.38 3.27 -12.15
N LEU A 102 -3.52 2.10 -11.51
CA LEU A 102 -2.63 0.96 -11.68
C LEU A 102 -2.65 0.44 -13.12
N LEU A 103 -3.83 0.28 -13.72
CA LEU A 103 -3.99 -0.16 -15.11
C LEU A 103 -3.37 0.82 -16.11
N ARG A 104 -3.34 2.11 -15.79
CA ARG A 104 -2.70 3.15 -16.63
C ARG A 104 -1.18 3.18 -16.48
N ALA A 105 -0.66 2.77 -15.33
CA ALA A 105 0.77 2.82 -15.02
C ALA A 105 1.52 1.51 -15.31
N SER A 106 0.79 0.40 -15.52
CA SER A 106 1.35 -0.93 -15.71
C SER A 106 0.64 -1.70 -16.81
N ASP A 107 1.39 -2.39 -17.65
CA ASP A 107 0.89 -3.31 -18.67
C ASP A 107 0.89 -4.78 -18.19
N CYS A 108 1.22 -5.04 -16.93
CA CYS A 108 1.25 -6.37 -16.34
C CYS A 108 -0.12 -7.05 -16.40
N ASN A 109 -0.12 -8.39 -16.56
CA ASN A 109 -1.33 -9.20 -16.61
C ASN A 109 -1.88 -9.55 -15.23
N SER A 110 -1.04 -9.46 -14.19
CA SER A 110 -1.42 -9.73 -12.81
C SER A 110 -0.84 -8.69 -11.85
N PHE A 111 -1.51 -8.55 -10.70
CA PHE A 111 -1.17 -7.60 -9.64
C PHE A 111 -1.13 -8.35 -8.31
N LEU A 112 0.04 -8.38 -7.68
CA LEU A 112 0.25 -9.01 -6.38
C LEU A 112 0.21 -7.96 -5.26
N PHE A 113 -0.87 -7.94 -4.50
CA PHE A 113 -1.04 -7.01 -3.37
C PHE A 113 -0.51 -7.62 -2.07
N ARG A 114 0.29 -6.84 -1.35
CA ARG A 114 0.70 -7.10 0.04
C ARG A 114 -0.19 -6.26 0.95
N LEU A 115 -1.02 -6.91 1.75
CA LEU A 115 -2.04 -6.26 2.57
C LEU A 115 -1.88 -6.67 4.04
N PRO A 116 -2.34 -5.84 5.01
CA PRO A 116 -2.45 -6.23 6.40
C PRO A 116 -3.24 -7.53 6.53
N LEU A 117 -2.90 -8.35 7.53
CA LEU A 117 -3.60 -9.62 7.77
C LEU A 117 -5.10 -9.42 8.08
N ASP A 118 -5.40 -8.36 8.83
CA ASP A 118 -6.76 -8.03 9.25
C ASP A 118 -7.52 -7.17 8.22
N PHE A 119 -7.01 -7.07 6.99
CA PHE A 119 -7.72 -6.35 5.94
C PHE A 119 -8.98 -7.11 5.55
N PRO A 120 -10.17 -6.48 5.56
CA PRO A 120 -11.45 -7.14 5.33
C PRO A 120 -11.64 -7.51 3.84
N LEU A 121 -10.93 -8.51 3.37
CA LEU A 121 -11.12 -9.10 2.04
C LEU A 121 -11.67 -10.50 2.20
N SER A 122 -12.82 -10.75 1.59
CA SER A 122 -13.30 -12.10 1.29
C SER A 122 -12.57 -12.63 0.05
N ALA A 123 -11.32 -13.04 0.19
CA ALA A 123 -10.59 -13.66 -0.91
C ALA A 123 -10.36 -15.13 -0.57
N ASP A 124 -10.81 -16.00 -1.44
CA ASP A 124 -10.67 -17.45 -1.31
C ASP A 124 -9.21 -17.95 -1.43
N SER A 125 -8.26 -17.05 -1.72
CA SER A 125 -6.85 -17.41 -1.87
C SER A 125 -5.91 -16.27 -1.48
N PHE A 126 -5.46 -16.25 -0.25
CA PHE A 126 -4.28 -15.46 0.13
C PHE A 126 -3.28 -16.33 0.89
N THR A 127 -2.01 -16.03 0.70
CA THR A 127 -0.93 -16.66 1.46
C THR A 127 -0.48 -15.70 2.54
N THR A 128 -0.52 -16.12 3.79
CA THR A 128 0.03 -15.36 4.91
C THR A 128 1.54 -15.59 4.98
N ARG A 129 2.32 -14.53 5.10
CA ARG A 129 3.77 -14.57 5.33
C ARG A 129 4.15 -13.62 6.45
N ASN A 130 5.07 -14.04 7.30
CA ASN A 130 5.70 -13.14 8.24
C ASN A 130 6.59 -12.16 7.47
N ASN A 131 6.34 -10.87 7.62
CA ASN A 131 7.06 -9.83 6.90
C ASN A 131 8.22 -9.25 7.71
N ALA A 132 8.12 -9.31 9.06
CA ALA A 132 9.14 -8.81 9.98
C ALA A 132 9.05 -9.49 11.35
N MET A 133 10.11 -9.32 12.15
CA MET A 133 10.17 -9.71 13.53
C MET A 133 10.36 -8.44 14.39
N LEU A 134 9.57 -8.31 15.45
CA LEU A 134 9.73 -7.26 16.45
C LEU A 134 10.59 -7.78 17.58
N LEU A 135 11.69 -7.07 17.89
CA LEU A 135 12.56 -7.36 19.01
C LEU A 135 12.44 -6.23 20.04
N PRO A 136 11.92 -6.50 21.25
CA PRO A 136 11.91 -5.49 22.30
C PRO A 136 13.34 -5.19 22.76
N LEU A 137 13.68 -3.91 22.93
CA LEU A 137 15.01 -3.47 23.35
C LEU A 137 15.11 -3.25 24.88
N ASN A 138 13.96 -3.15 25.54
CA ASN A 138 13.87 -2.94 26.99
C ASN A 138 12.51 -3.42 27.54
N ALA A 139 12.33 -3.42 28.86
CA ALA A 139 11.11 -3.90 29.50
C ALA A 139 9.86 -3.10 29.12
N ASP A 140 9.99 -1.80 28.85
CA ASP A 140 8.86 -0.95 28.46
C ASP A 140 8.39 -1.31 27.04
N SER A 141 9.33 -1.50 26.10
CA SER A 141 9.00 -1.95 24.75
C SER A 141 8.47 -3.39 24.72
N GLU A 142 8.97 -4.27 25.60
CA GLU A 142 8.43 -5.62 25.77
C GLU A 142 6.97 -5.58 26.25
N SER A 143 6.66 -4.72 27.21
CA SER A 143 5.30 -4.54 27.70
C SER A 143 4.37 -4.00 26.60
N ALA A 144 4.81 -3.00 25.84
CA ALA A 144 4.05 -2.41 24.75
C ALA A 144 3.78 -3.41 23.60
N LEU A 145 4.68 -4.36 23.37
CA LEU A 145 4.53 -5.36 22.29
C LEU A 145 3.65 -6.56 22.67
N LYS A 146 3.32 -6.76 23.94
CA LYS A 146 2.54 -7.94 24.38
C LYS A 146 1.17 -8.06 23.74
N ASP A 147 0.54 -6.93 23.45
CA ASP A 147 -0.82 -6.86 22.88
C ASP A 147 -0.81 -6.78 21.34
N ILE A 148 0.36 -6.59 20.74
CA ILE A 148 0.51 -6.50 19.28
C ILE A 148 0.64 -7.91 18.69
N LYS A 149 -0.40 -8.36 18.01
CA LYS A 149 -0.42 -9.69 17.39
C LYS A 149 -0.02 -9.68 15.92
N ASN A 150 -0.39 -8.64 15.17
CA ASN A 150 -0.28 -8.57 13.72
C ASN A 150 0.09 -7.16 13.25
N ALA A 151 1.29 -6.67 13.62
CA ALA A 151 1.71 -5.35 13.17
C ALA A 151 1.93 -5.30 11.65
N TYR A 152 1.31 -4.36 10.99
CA TYR A 152 1.53 -4.10 9.57
C TYR A 152 2.70 -3.13 9.36
N MET A 153 3.74 -3.58 8.72
CA MET A 153 4.89 -2.73 8.40
C MET A 153 4.68 -1.91 7.12
N GLY A 154 4.01 -2.47 6.14
CA GLY A 154 3.77 -1.84 4.83
C GLY A 154 5.06 -1.69 4.04
N LEU A 155 5.76 -0.60 4.24
CA LEU A 155 7.05 -0.34 3.61
C LEU A 155 8.14 -1.21 4.21
N THR A 156 8.69 -2.12 3.44
CA THR A 156 9.98 -2.75 3.73
C THR A 156 11.03 -2.01 2.91
N LEU A 157 11.85 -1.24 3.59
CA LEU A 157 13.10 -0.73 3.03
C LEU A 157 14.05 -1.93 2.96
N GLY A 158 14.30 -2.44 1.79
CA GLY A 158 15.15 -3.60 1.59
C GLY A 158 16.13 -3.39 0.49
#